data_d3cb36e150d2b9ab28a1e313380eeaa9
#
_entry.id   d3cb36e150d2b9ab28a1e313380eeaa9
#
_cell.length_a   1.000
_cell.length_b   1.000
_cell.length_c   1.000
_cell.angle_alpha   90.00
_cell.angle_beta   90.00
_cell.angle_gamma   90.00
#
_symmetry.space_group_name_H-M   'P 1'
#
loop_
_entity.id
_entity.type
_entity.pdbx_description
1 polymer ?
#
loop_
_entity_poly.entity_id
_entity_poly.type
_entity_poly.pdbx_seq_one_letter_code
_entity_poly.pdbx_strand_id
1 'polypeptide(L)'
;MGQAFTGNMDGLDFQDAYYQSFANLKSKTKYWDPVSGEDLRLQANMKATTTTQGGAGTAGYAMIPVYLSPMLIDQTRKRTPLVELIPRVTNLGMYADWNEITEKGAAFTAYEDAAFGEADDTIDRYSTPIKFLYSVGRVTGPARAAQPAFVLEGFQGTGSGLGGSAFGNVAAGNAMQLRVLTAARALKELEESLIVNGDASTDPTEFSGIVKLQGTTNVVDLDGAALTFDSIEEACQNSFDDSGNVKLAIGSSSAIRDVRKIILDTYRYNPSDVPAGVLPFGVPSAVVLWTMVGAVPLIPSQYLSNTSGAKQIYFLDTDYIEMRVLQDTTYEAMGKTNDSDKFFLKQYQCLVMKNPAFNAFIDNIL
;
A
#
# COMPACT_ATOMS: atom_id res chain seq x y z
N MET A 1 -22.47 50.31 -15.72
CA MET A 1 -22.95 50.35 -17.10
C MET A 1 -22.15 49.30 -17.87
N GLY A 2 -22.80 48.20 -18.17
CA GLY A 2 -22.22 47.18 -19.03
C GLY A 2 -22.17 47.71 -20.46
N GLN A 3 -20.99 47.79 -21.02
CA GLN A 3 -20.90 47.92 -22.48
C GLN A 3 -21.48 46.64 -23.07
N ALA A 4 -22.56 46.79 -23.81
CA ALA A 4 -23.10 45.74 -24.62
C ALA A 4 -22.01 45.31 -25.60
N PHE A 5 -21.71 44.04 -25.68
CA PHE A 5 -20.88 43.45 -26.70
C PHE A 5 -21.55 43.61 -28.04
N THR A 6 -21.17 44.65 -28.78
CA THR A 6 -21.57 44.89 -30.16
C THR A 6 -20.46 44.55 -31.15
N GLY A 7 -19.54 43.72 -30.75
CA GLY A 7 -18.48 43.25 -31.61
C GLY A 7 -18.85 41.90 -32.24
N ASN A 8 -18.39 41.68 -33.45
CA ASN A 8 -18.50 40.45 -34.19
C ASN A 8 -18.18 39.25 -33.31
N MET A 9 -18.96 38.20 -33.35
CA MET A 9 -18.77 36.97 -32.62
C MET A 9 -17.61 36.12 -33.24
N ASP A 10 -16.52 36.77 -33.53
CA ASP A 10 -15.31 36.05 -33.85
C ASP A 10 -14.65 35.67 -32.52
N GLY A 11 -14.38 34.38 -32.29
CA GLY A 11 -14.01 33.77 -31.01
C GLY A 11 -12.81 34.40 -30.29
N LEU A 12 -12.14 35.39 -30.90
CA LEU A 12 -11.04 36.16 -30.34
C LEU A 12 -11.52 37.17 -29.26
N ASP A 13 -12.64 37.84 -29.48
CA ASP A 13 -13.17 38.84 -28.53
C ASP A 13 -13.66 38.19 -27.24
N PHE A 14 -14.14 36.97 -27.33
CA PHE A 14 -14.56 36.21 -26.15
C PHE A 14 -13.36 35.72 -25.33
N GLN A 15 -12.29 35.36 -25.99
CA GLN A 15 -11.06 35.00 -25.30
C GLN A 15 -10.39 36.20 -24.63
N ASP A 16 -10.33 37.31 -25.30
CA ASP A 16 -9.75 38.55 -24.75
C ASP A 16 -10.57 39.06 -23.56
N ALA A 17 -11.89 39.03 -23.62
CA ALA A 17 -12.75 39.39 -22.48
C ALA A 17 -12.57 38.39 -21.31
N TYR A 18 -12.40 37.11 -21.60
CA TYR A 18 -12.13 36.09 -20.60
C TYR A 18 -10.75 36.29 -19.97
N TYR A 19 -9.70 36.51 -20.76
CA TYR A 19 -8.37 36.82 -20.24
C TYR A 19 -8.29 38.12 -19.50
N GLN A 20 -8.96 39.16 -19.93
CA GLN A 20 -9.07 40.43 -19.19
C GLN A 20 -9.85 40.29 -17.89
N SER A 21 -10.90 39.48 -17.85
CA SER A 21 -11.60 39.19 -16.61
C SER A 21 -10.72 38.40 -15.64
N PHE A 22 -9.92 37.45 -16.13
CA PHE A 22 -8.93 36.73 -15.34
C PHE A 22 -7.77 37.60 -14.86
N ALA A 23 -7.26 38.47 -15.72
CA ALA A 23 -6.22 39.43 -15.34
C ALA A 23 -6.73 40.42 -14.29
N ASN A 24 -7.97 40.90 -14.42
CA ASN A 24 -8.62 41.73 -13.42
C ASN A 24 -8.89 40.99 -12.11
N LEU A 25 -9.21 39.70 -12.18
CA LEU A 25 -9.35 38.87 -11.00
C LEU A 25 -7.97 38.68 -10.30
N LYS A 26 -6.92 38.41 -11.07
CA LYS A 26 -5.55 38.32 -10.55
C LYS A 26 -5.08 39.64 -9.92
N SER A 27 -5.36 40.75 -10.53
CA SER A 27 -4.94 42.06 -10.00
C SER A 27 -5.73 42.49 -8.75
N LYS A 28 -6.97 42.06 -8.62
CA LYS A 28 -7.82 42.36 -7.46
C LYS A 28 -7.69 41.37 -6.31
N THR A 29 -7.40 40.13 -6.60
CA THR A 29 -7.42 39.06 -5.61
C THR A 29 -6.04 38.60 -5.19
N LYS A 30 -4.97 38.96 -5.92
CA LYS A 30 -3.59 38.54 -5.64
C LYS A 30 -3.54 37.04 -5.17
N TYR A 31 -3.90 36.15 -6.07
CA TYR A 31 -3.90 34.71 -5.76
C TYR A 31 -2.52 34.18 -5.33
N TRP A 32 -1.49 34.90 -5.73
CA TRP A 32 -0.12 34.56 -5.43
C TRP A 32 0.64 35.81 -5.04
N ASP A 33 1.29 35.80 -3.90
CA ASP A 33 2.25 36.81 -3.52
C ASP A 33 3.66 36.29 -3.82
N PRO A 34 4.34 36.83 -4.84
CA PRO A 34 5.67 36.39 -5.21
C PRO A 34 6.72 36.68 -4.14
N VAL A 35 6.43 37.54 -3.18
CA VAL A 35 7.33 37.91 -2.10
C VAL A 35 7.19 36.98 -0.90
N SER A 36 5.96 36.61 -0.54
CA SER A 36 5.70 35.73 0.60
C SER A 36 5.61 34.25 0.23
N GLY A 37 5.41 33.92 -1.04
CA GLY A 37 5.20 32.54 -1.50
C GLY A 37 3.89 31.90 -1.03
N GLU A 38 3.01 32.66 -0.43
CA GLU A 38 1.74 32.17 0.09
C GLU A 38 0.63 32.14 -0.97
N ASP A 39 -0.14 31.07 -0.98
CA ASP A 39 -1.34 30.95 -1.81
C ASP A 39 -2.50 31.71 -1.15
N LEU A 40 -2.75 32.92 -1.61
CA LEU A 40 -3.78 33.80 -1.08
C LEU A 40 -5.20 33.47 -1.57
N ARG A 41 -5.44 32.30 -2.18
CA ARG A 41 -6.77 31.88 -2.64
C ARG A 41 -7.80 31.88 -1.51
N LEU A 42 -7.40 31.45 -0.33
CA LEU A 42 -8.25 31.48 0.86
C LEU A 42 -8.58 32.93 1.26
N GLN A 43 -7.58 33.82 1.27
CA GLN A 43 -7.79 35.23 1.57
C GLN A 43 -8.57 35.94 0.46
N ALA A 44 -8.36 35.56 -0.79
CA ALA A 44 -9.11 36.14 -1.91
C ALA A 44 -10.59 35.76 -1.85
N ASN A 45 -10.93 34.51 -1.58
CA ASN A 45 -12.30 34.09 -1.38
C ASN A 45 -12.96 34.79 -0.17
N MET A 46 -12.18 35.08 0.85
CA MET A 46 -12.66 35.83 2.01
C MET A 46 -12.83 37.34 1.76
N LYS A 47 -12.15 37.90 0.76
CA LYS A 47 -12.20 39.33 0.41
C LYS A 47 -13.18 39.65 -0.71
N ALA A 48 -13.69 38.67 -1.43
CA ALA A 48 -14.41 38.91 -2.68
C ALA A 48 -15.83 39.41 -2.53
N THR A 49 -16.44 39.35 -1.37
CA THR A 49 -17.91 39.47 -1.30
C THR A 49 -18.44 40.70 -0.62
N THR A 50 -17.65 41.48 0.07
CA THR A 50 -18.25 42.66 0.69
C THR A 50 -17.40 43.88 0.52
N THR A 51 -17.98 44.76 -0.19
CA THR A 51 -17.48 46.09 -0.46
C THR A 51 -17.58 47.05 0.72
N THR A 52 -18.24 46.68 1.79
CA THR A 52 -18.72 47.71 2.72
C THR A 52 -18.29 47.56 4.17
N GLN A 53 -17.56 46.51 4.53
CA GLN A 53 -17.18 46.36 5.93
C GLN A 53 -15.75 45.87 6.10
N GLY A 54 -14.85 46.56 5.49
CA GLY A 54 -13.46 46.35 5.62
C GLY A 54 -12.88 47.02 6.84
N GLY A 55 -13.05 46.48 8.00
CA GLY A 55 -12.12 46.69 9.10
C GLY A 55 -10.86 45.86 8.79
N ALA A 56 -9.68 46.49 8.86
CA ALA A 56 -8.43 45.78 8.66
C ALA A 56 -8.37 44.55 9.58
N GLY A 57 -8.25 43.38 9.00
CA GLY A 57 -8.09 42.13 9.73
C GLY A 57 -9.36 41.38 10.12
N THR A 58 -10.52 41.94 9.90
CA THR A 58 -11.75 41.20 10.14
C THR A 58 -12.21 40.64 8.82
N ALA A 59 -12.31 39.34 8.73
CA ALA A 59 -13.11 38.72 7.71
C ALA A 59 -14.50 39.37 7.79
N GLY A 60 -14.79 40.35 6.96
CA GLY A 60 -16.03 41.12 6.92
C GLY A 60 -17.24 40.30 6.47
N TYR A 61 -17.27 39.04 6.83
CA TYR A 61 -18.15 38.00 6.33
C TYR A 61 -18.86 37.26 7.46
N ALA A 62 -19.08 37.97 8.57
CA ALA A 62 -19.85 37.41 9.68
C ALA A 62 -21.25 36.95 9.25
N MET A 63 -21.76 37.50 8.13
CA MET A 63 -23.08 37.14 7.58
C MET A 63 -22.99 35.96 6.57
N ILE A 64 -21.83 35.62 6.09
CA ILE A 64 -21.67 34.50 5.14
C ILE A 64 -21.06 33.30 5.89
N PRO A 65 -21.82 32.23 6.06
CA PRO A 65 -21.28 31.04 6.71
C PRO A 65 -20.13 30.48 5.88
N VAL A 66 -18.97 30.24 6.51
CA VAL A 66 -17.85 29.53 5.88
C VAL A 66 -18.25 28.08 5.74
N TYR A 67 -18.46 27.65 4.51
CA TYR A 67 -18.66 26.22 4.23
C TYR A 67 -17.31 25.51 4.19
N LEU A 68 -17.08 24.68 5.20
CA LEU A 68 -15.98 23.74 5.20
C LEU A 68 -16.50 22.42 4.63
N SER A 69 -15.85 21.92 3.58
CA SER A 69 -16.18 20.57 3.07
C SER A 69 -16.00 19.55 4.21
N PRO A 70 -16.99 18.71 4.49
CA PRO A 70 -16.85 17.67 5.50
C PRO A 70 -15.90 16.55 5.06
N MET A 71 -15.52 16.51 3.78
CA MET A 71 -14.60 15.51 3.24
C MET A 71 -13.16 15.86 3.59
N LEU A 72 -12.50 14.97 4.28
CA LEU A 72 -11.07 15.03 4.59
C LEU A 72 -10.31 14.15 3.60
N ILE A 73 -9.46 14.76 2.78
CA ILE A 73 -8.62 14.07 1.80
C ILE A 73 -7.29 13.73 2.46
N ASP A 74 -6.96 12.45 2.51
CA ASP A 74 -5.65 11.98 2.96
C ASP A 74 -4.71 11.84 1.77
N GLN A 75 -3.75 12.75 1.66
CA GLN A 75 -2.75 12.76 0.59
C GLN A 75 -1.57 11.81 0.84
N THR A 76 -1.44 11.31 2.08
CA THR A 76 -0.29 10.49 2.49
C THR A 76 -0.58 9.00 2.42
N ARG A 77 -1.83 8.61 2.14
CA ARG A 77 -2.27 7.21 2.12
C ARG A 77 -1.47 6.36 1.14
N LYS A 78 -1.11 5.18 1.58
CA LYS A 78 -0.52 4.13 0.73
C LYS A 78 -1.46 2.94 0.62
N ARG A 79 -1.32 2.19 -0.44
CA ARG A 79 -2.08 0.93 -0.62
C ARG A 79 -1.39 -0.20 0.14
N THR A 80 -2.19 -1.07 0.72
CA THR A 80 -1.73 -2.20 1.54
C THR A 80 -2.29 -3.53 1.04
N PRO A 81 -1.95 -3.97 -0.19
CA PRO A 81 -2.52 -5.17 -0.76
C PRO A 81 -2.03 -6.46 -0.09
N LEU A 82 -0.78 -6.52 0.37
CA LEU A 82 -0.19 -7.74 0.93
C LEU A 82 -0.78 -8.10 2.28
N VAL A 83 -1.14 -7.10 3.09
CA VAL A 83 -1.84 -7.32 4.37
C VAL A 83 -3.14 -8.14 4.19
N GLU A 84 -3.79 -8.03 3.03
CA GLU A 84 -5.04 -8.72 2.73
C GLU A 84 -4.83 -10.06 2.00
N LEU A 85 -3.70 -10.20 1.29
CA LEU A 85 -3.43 -11.36 0.45
C LEU A 85 -2.69 -12.47 1.19
N ILE A 86 -1.82 -12.12 2.13
CA ILE A 86 -1.08 -13.11 2.90
C ILE A 86 -2.02 -13.73 3.95
N PRO A 87 -2.10 -15.07 3.99
CA PRO A 87 -2.95 -15.76 4.96
C PRO A 87 -2.49 -15.47 6.39
N ARG A 88 -3.45 -15.22 7.28
CA ARG A 88 -3.21 -14.99 8.70
C ARG A 88 -3.52 -16.25 9.48
N VAL A 89 -2.56 -16.70 10.28
CA VAL A 89 -2.67 -17.90 11.12
C VAL A 89 -2.47 -17.50 12.58
N THR A 90 -3.39 -17.93 13.44
CA THR A 90 -3.28 -17.67 14.88
C THR A 90 -2.11 -18.46 15.47
N ASN A 91 -1.28 -17.76 16.25
CA ASN A 91 -0.17 -18.34 16.99
C ASN A 91 -0.45 -18.30 18.50
N LEU A 92 -0.03 -19.32 19.24
CA LEU A 92 -0.27 -19.43 20.69
C LEU A 92 0.95 -19.08 21.54
N GLY A 93 2.13 -18.96 20.94
CA GLY A 93 3.41 -18.72 21.65
C GLY A 93 4.03 -17.39 21.25
N MET A 94 5.07 -16.98 21.98
CA MET A 94 5.92 -15.82 21.68
C MET A 94 6.83 -16.05 20.48
N TYR A 95 6.92 -17.27 20.01
CA TYR A 95 7.66 -17.67 18.82
C TYR A 95 6.72 -18.38 17.86
N ALA A 96 6.91 -18.14 16.60
CA ALA A 96 6.31 -18.90 15.52
C ALA A 96 7.28 -20.02 15.15
N ASP A 97 6.94 -21.22 15.53
CA ASP A 97 7.75 -22.42 15.28
C ASP A 97 7.14 -23.24 14.15
N TRP A 98 8.01 -23.80 13.30
CA TRP A 98 7.61 -24.75 12.28
C TRP A 98 8.74 -25.76 12.04
N ASN A 99 8.38 -26.91 11.50
CA ASN A 99 9.34 -27.96 11.16
C ASN A 99 9.41 -28.11 9.64
N GLU A 100 10.59 -28.35 9.13
CA GLU A 100 10.87 -28.61 7.72
C GLU A 100 11.65 -29.90 7.57
N ILE A 101 11.35 -30.66 6.53
CA ILE A 101 12.16 -31.78 6.12
C ILE A 101 13.26 -31.23 5.21
N THR A 102 14.49 -31.16 5.70
CA THR A 102 15.64 -30.62 4.97
C THR A 102 16.31 -31.66 4.07
N GLU A 103 16.28 -32.91 4.49
CA GLU A 103 16.73 -34.02 3.67
C GLU A 103 15.70 -35.14 3.72
N LYS A 104 15.42 -35.71 2.58
CA LYS A 104 14.46 -36.81 2.44
C LYS A 104 15.20 -38.12 2.33
N GLY A 105 14.75 -39.13 3.05
CA GLY A 105 15.26 -40.48 2.96
C GLY A 105 15.16 -41.03 1.54
N ALA A 106 16.11 -41.87 1.19
CA ALA A 106 16.20 -42.46 -0.13
C ALA A 106 15.29 -43.69 -0.30
N ALA A 107 14.73 -43.85 -1.48
CA ALA A 107 14.11 -45.09 -1.91
C ALA A 107 15.15 -45.92 -2.69
N PHE A 108 15.21 -47.20 -2.38
CA PHE A 108 16.18 -48.10 -2.98
C PHE A 108 15.49 -49.12 -3.90
N THR A 109 16.17 -49.48 -4.99
CA THR A 109 15.84 -50.65 -5.78
C THR A 109 16.77 -51.81 -5.36
N ALA A 110 16.24 -52.99 -5.16
CA ALA A 110 17.02 -54.16 -4.73
C ALA A 110 16.71 -55.37 -5.60
N TYR A 111 17.67 -56.31 -5.67
CA TYR A 111 17.40 -57.63 -6.22
C TYR A 111 16.58 -58.43 -5.22
N GLU A 112 15.98 -59.56 -5.68
CA GLU A 112 15.06 -60.39 -4.93
C GLU A 112 15.64 -60.88 -3.58
N ASP A 113 16.94 -61.04 -3.48
CA ASP A 113 17.65 -61.55 -2.28
C ASP A 113 18.66 -60.54 -1.70
N ALA A 114 18.44 -59.26 -1.92
CA ALA A 114 19.31 -58.20 -1.40
C ALA A 114 18.89 -57.73 -0.01
N ALA A 115 19.86 -57.33 0.81
CA ALA A 115 19.59 -56.65 2.07
C ALA A 115 18.97 -55.27 1.80
N PHE A 116 17.95 -54.89 2.58
CA PHE A 116 17.33 -53.57 2.47
C PHE A 116 18.25 -52.50 3.03
N GLY A 117 18.42 -51.40 2.26
CA GLY A 117 19.07 -50.19 2.74
C GLY A 117 18.09 -49.35 3.58
N GLU A 118 18.61 -48.67 4.57
CA GLU A 118 17.85 -47.71 5.40
C GLU A 118 18.37 -46.31 5.12
N ALA A 119 17.47 -45.35 5.03
CA ALA A 119 17.79 -43.92 4.97
C ALA A 119 16.73 -43.15 5.71
N ASP A 120 17.15 -42.31 6.64
CA ASP A 120 16.28 -41.50 7.48
C ASP A 120 16.08 -40.11 6.90
N ASP A 121 14.92 -39.50 7.21
CA ASP A 121 14.65 -38.10 6.91
C ASP A 121 15.31 -37.20 7.96
N THR A 122 15.84 -36.06 7.54
CA THR A 122 16.31 -35.01 8.45
C THR A 122 15.24 -33.97 8.61
N ILE A 123 14.82 -33.72 9.85
CA ILE A 123 13.76 -32.72 10.18
C ILE A 123 14.37 -31.65 11.06
N ASP A 124 14.37 -30.43 10.60
CA ASP A 124 14.82 -29.26 11.34
C ASP A 124 13.64 -28.41 11.83
N ARG A 125 13.84 -27.76 12.97
CA ARG A 125 12.89 -26.82 13.55
C ARG A 125 13.42 -25.41 13.41
N TYR A 126 12.59 -24.55 12.83
CA TYR A 126 12.82 -23.12 12.72
C TYR A 126 11.91 -22.35 13.65
N SER A 127 12.37 -21.17 14.08
CA SER A 127 11.67 -20.34 15.05
C SER A 127 11.85 -18.87 14.73
N THR A 128 10.75 -18.10 14.70
CA THR A 128 10.77 -16.65 14.49
C THR A 128 10.05 -15.95 15.65
N PRO A 129 10.67 -14.95 16.31
CA PRO A 129 10.04 -14.24 17.40
C PRO A 129 8.91 -13.32 16.90
N ILE A 130 7.79 -13.31 17.62
CA ILE A 130 6.69 -12.38 17.39
C ILE A 130 7.09 -10.98 17.82
N LYS A 131 6.74 -9.98 17.01
CA LYS A 131 7.05 -8.58 17.23
C LYS A 131 5.82 -7.78 17.59
N PHE A 132 6.05 -6.67 18.27
CA PHE A 132 5.03 -5.77 18.77
C PHE A 132 4.92 -4.54 17.86
N LEU A 133 3.76 -4.35 17.27
CA LEU A 133 3.43 -3.18 16.47
C LEU A 133 2.40 -2.34 17.20
N TYR A 134 2.58 -1.03 17.22
CA TYR A 134 1.63 -0.14 17.88
C TYR A 134 1.52 1.23 17.20
N SER A 135 0.38 1.85 17.38
CA SER A 135 0.12 3.22 16.96
C SER A 135 -0.60 3.96 18.08
N VAL A 136 -0.10 5.11 18.49
CA VAL A 136 -0.65 5.92 19.58
C VAL A 136 -1.41 7.12 19.02
N GLY A 137 -2.63 7.34 19.52
CA GLY A 137 -3.41 8.52 19.23
C GLY A 137 -3.71 9.34 20.48
N ARG A 138 -3.87 10.65 20.27
CA ARG A 138 -4.26 11.58 21.34
C ARG A 138 -5.28 12.58 20.81
N VAL A 139 -6.29 12.86 21.62
CA VAL A 139 -7.31 13.91 21.35
C VAL A 139 -7.46 14.75 22.59
N THR A 140 -7.41 16.07 22.45
CA THR A 140 -7.56 17.01 23.56
C THR A 140 -9.05 17.21 23.90
N GLY A 141 -9.35 17.60 25.15
CA GLY A 141 -10.70 17.88 25.62
C GLY A 141 -11.46 18.88 24.75
N PRO A 142 -10.89 20.05 24.42
CA PRO A 142 -11.52 21.01 23.52
C PRO A 142 -11.84 20.47 22.13
N ALA A 143 -10.94 19.68 21.53
CA ALA A 143 -11.18 19.06 20.24
C ALA A 143 -12.33 18.04 20.29
N ARG A 144 -12.46 17.32 21.40
CA ARG A 144 -13.57 16.40 21.63
C ARG A 144 -14.89 17.13 21.86
N ALA A 145 -14.86 18.22 22.62
CA ALA A 145 -16.06 19.02 22.89
C ALA A 145 -16.59 19.73 21.64
N ALA A 146 -15.71 20.14 20.73
CA ALA A 146 -16.10 20.75 19.45
C ALA A 146 -16.81 19.78 18.48
N GLN A 147 -16.74 18.48 18.73
CA GLN A 147 -17.37 17.40 17.95
C GLN A 147 -17.26 17.57 16.43
N PRO A 148 -16.06 17.77 15.87
CA PRO A 148 -15.91 17.89 14.43
C PRO A 148 -16.33 16.59 13.76
N ALA A 149 -17.29 16.65 12.84
CA ALA A 149 -17.70 15.52 12.03
C ALA A 149 -17.00 15.59 10.67
N PHE A 150 -16.21 14.57 10.34
CA PHE A 150 -15.52 14.46 9.06
C PHE A 150 -15.84 13.13 8.37
N VAL A 151 -15.76 13.14 7.05
CA VAL A 151 -15.81 11.95 6.21
C VAL A 151 -14.41 11.71 5.67
N LEU A 152 -13.79 10.60 6.07
CA LEU A 152 -12.47 10.21 5.60
C LEU A 152 -12.60 9.48 4.27
N GLU A 153 -11.96 10.02 3.23
CA GLU A 153 -11.96 9.43 1.90
C GLU A 153 -11.08 8.18 1.82
N GLY A 154 -11.57 7.18 1.08
CA GLY A 154 -10.76 6.05 0.63
C GLY A 154 -10.17 5.20 1.75
N PHE A 155 -10.91 4.99 2.83
CA PHE A 155 -10.52 4.02 3.85
C PHE A 155 -10.78 2.60 3.32
N GLN A 156 -9.71 1.82 3.22
CA GLN A 156 -9.81 0.41 2.87
C GLN A 156 -10.23 -0.37 4.12
N GLY A 157 -11.51 -0.69 4.22
CA GLY A 157 -12.04 -1.52 5.29
C GLY A 157 -11.90 -2.99 4.93
N THR A 158 -11.11 -3.74 5.69
CA THR A 158 -11.20 -5.20 5.72
C THR A 158 -12.39 -5.59 6.60
N GLY A 159 -13.37 -6.19 6.01
CA GLY A 159 -14.42 -6.87 6.73
C GLY A 159 -15.80 -6.21 6.71
N SER A 160 -16.80 -7.04 6.74
CA SER A 160 -18.22 -6.76 6.56
C SER A 160 -18.89 -5.92 7.67
N GLY A 161 -18.13 -5.18 8.47
CA GLY A 161 -18.65 -4.39 9.58
C GLY A 161 -18.61 -2.87 9.39
N LEU A 162 -17.86 -2.35 8.42
CA LEU A 162 -17.69 -0.91 8.18
C LEU A 162 -18.02 -0.51 6.74
N GLY A 163 -19.14 -1.01 6.21
CA GLY A 163 -19.71 -0.49 4.96
C GLY A 163 -18.96 -0.87 3.69
N GLY A 164 -18.97 -2.11 3.37
CA GLY A 164 -19.13 -2.78 2.07
C GLY A 164 -18.44 -2.29 0.81
N SER A 165 -17.47 -1.41 0.84
CA SER A 165 -16.75 -1.01 -0.36
C SER A 165 -15.26 -0.90 -0.06
N ALA A 166 -14.43 -1.56 -0.83
CA ALA A 166 -12.96 -1.56 -0.68
C ALA A 166 -12.34 -0.15 -0.74
N PHE A 167 -13.09 0.85 -1.18
CA PHE A 167 -12.68 2.25 -1.28
C PHE A 167 -13.80 3.21 -0.83
N GLY A 168 -14.63 2.77 0.10
CA GLY A 168 -15.71 3.61 0.62
C GLY A 168 -15.20 4.74 1.53
N ASN A 169 -15.97 5.82 1.59
CA ASN A 169 -15.75 6.89 2.55
C ASN A 169 -16.28 6.45 3.91
N VAL A 170 -15.51 6.66 4.97
CA VAL A 170 -15.92 6.36 6.34
C VAL A 170 -16.20 7.65 7.11
N ALA A 171 -17.42 7.78 7.61
CA ALA A 171 -17.80 8.91 8.45
C ALA A 171 -17.21 8.75 9.86
N ALA A 172 -16.50 9.77 10.31
CA ALA A 172 -16.03 9.89 11.69
C ALA A 172 -16.95 10.89 12.41
N GLY A 173 -17.79 10.40 13.31
CA GLY A 173 -18.77 11.21 14.03
C GLY A 173 -18.17 12.17 15.06
N ASN A 174 -16.90 11.99 15.41
CA ASN A 174 -16.18 12.86 16.32
C ASN A 174 -14.65 12.78 16.12
N ALA A 175 -13.91 13.69 16.72
CA ALA A 175 -12.46 13.77 16.62
C ALA A 175 -11.75 12.48 17.09
N MET A 176 -12.31 11.76 18.04
CA MET A 176 -11.73 10.52 18.56
C MET A 176 -11.81 9.40 17.50
N GLN A 177 -12.98 9.24 16.88
CA GLN A 177 -13.16 8.25 15.80
C GLN A 177 -12.24 8.54 14.62
N LEU A 178 -12.15 9.81 14.21
CA LEU A 178 -11.22 10.22 13.16
C LEU A 178 -9.78 9.82 13.51
N ARG A 179 -9.35 10.11 14.75
CA ARG A 179 -8.00 9.79 15.16
C ARG A 179 -7.73 8.30 15.25
N VAL A 180 -8.71 7.49 15.67
CA VAL A 180 -8.63 6.03 15.67
C VAL A 180 -8.49 5.49 14.25
N LEU A 181 -9.31 6.01 13.31
CA LEU A 181 -9.23 5.59 11.90
C LEU A 181 -7.88 5.93 11.26
N THR A 182 -7.35 7.13 11.52
CA THR A 182 -6.03 7.52 11.00
C THR A 182 -4.90 6.68 11.63
N ALA A 183 -5.00 6.37 12.92
CA ALA A 183 -4.04 5.51 13.61
C ALA A 183 -4.08 4.07 13.09
N ALA A 184 -5.27 3.53 12.83
CA ALA A 184 -5.45 2.20 12.24
C ALA A 184 -4.87 2.12 10.82
N ARG A 185 -5.06 3.18 10.01
CA ARG A 185 -4.44 3.28 8.68
C ARG A 185 -2.92 3.28 8.78
N ALA A 186 -2.35 4.10 9.65
CA ALA A 186 -0.92 4.16 9.85
C ALA A 186 -0.33 2.81 10.31
N LEU A 187 -1.06 2.07 11.15
CA LEU A 187 -0.65 0.72 11.58
C LEU A 187 -0.64 -0.27 10.42
N LYS A 188 -1.67 -0.25 9.55
CA LYS A 188 -1.70 -1.09 8.34
C LYS A 188 -0.60 -0.75 7.35
N GLU A 189 -0.32 0.54 7.16
CA GLU A 189 0.76 0.99 6.27
C GLU A 189 2.14 0.57 6.81
N LEU A 190 2.32 0.62 8.12
CA LEU A 190 3.53 0.10 8.77
C LEU A 190 3.64 -1.42 8.58
N GLU A 191 2.54 -2.16 8.80
CA GLU A 191 2.50 -3.61 8.58
C GLU A 191 2.90 -3.98 7.16
N GLU A 192 2.33 -3.33 6.14
CA GLU A 192 2.69 -3.55 4.73
C GLU A 192 4.16 -3.23 4.45
N SER A 193 4.68 -2.13 5.02
CA SER A 193 6.08 -1.76 4.90
C SER A 193 7.01 -2.84 5.45
N LEU A 194 6.66 -3.39 6.61
CA LEU A 194 7.44 -4.43 7.26
C LEU A 194 7.32 -5.79 6.55
N ILE A 195 6.15 -6.11 5.99
CA ILE A 195 5.99 -7.32 5.16
C ILE A 195 6.96 -7.28 3.98
N VAL A 196 7.17 -6.12 3.37
CA VAL A 196 8.08 -6.00 2.22
C VAL A 196 9.54 -5.86 2.69
N ASN A 197 9.85 -4.84 3.50
CA ASN A 197 11.21 -4.36 3.76
C ASN A 197 11.69 -4.56 5.21
N GLY A 198 10.90 -5.18 6.09
CA GLY A 198 11.30 -5.37 7.48
C GLY A 198 12.64 -6.11 7.60
N ASP A 199 13.50 -5.69 8.51
CA ASP A 199 14.80 -6.34 8.76
C ASP A 199 15.11 -6.42 10.25
N ALA A 200 14.81 -7.56 10.84
CA ALA A 200 15.10 -7.85 12.26
C ALA A 200 16.59 -7.83 12.61
N SER A 201 17.50 -7.89 11.63
CA SER A 201 18.94 -7.79 11.88
C SER A 201 19.42 -6.35 11.98
N THR A 202 18.77 -5.42 11.31
CA THR A 202 19.05 -3.98 11.39
C THR A 202 18.30 -3.33 12.55
N ASP A 203 17.02 -3.64 12.70
CA ASP A 203 16.20 -3.20 13.84
C ASP A 203 15.55 -4.41 14.53
N PRO A 204 16.01 -4.79 15.74
CA PRO A 204 15.47 -5.92 16.46
C PRO A 204 14.01 -5.76 16.90
N THR A 205 13.41 -4.59 16.76
CA THR A 205 11.99 -4.38 17.04
C THR A 205 11.08 -4.76 15.88
N GLU A 206 11.63 -4.89 14.68
CA GLU A 206 10.92 -5.28 13.47
C GLU A 206 10.97 -6.81 13.26
N PHE A 207 10.02 -7.33 12.50
CA PHE A 207 10.13 -8.68 11.94
C PHE A 207 10.73 -8.63 10.53
N SER A 208 11.37 -9.72 10.10
CA SER A 208 11.95 -9.81 8.76
C SER A 208 10.85 -9.91 7.70
N GLY A 209 10.92 -9.06 6.69
CA GLY A 209 10.02 -9.01 5.54
C GLY A 209 10.48 -9.91 4.38
N ILE A 210 9.73 -9.89 3.29
CA ILE A 210 9.95 -10.72 2.10
C ILE A 210 11.35 -10.52 1.53
N VAL A 211 11.80 -9.28 1.38
CA VAL A 211 13.13 -8.95 0.84
C VAL A 211 14.24 -9.59 1.67
N LYS A 212 14.10 -9.55 2.99
CA LYS A 212 15.11 -10.11 3.90
C LYS A 212 15.06 -11.62 4.00
N LEU A 213 13.87 -12.20 4.05
CA LEU A 213 13.67 -13.65 4.16
C LEU A 213 14.07 -14.38 2.87
N GLN A 214 13.83 -13.78 1.71
CA GLN A 214 14.26 -14.32 0.42
C GLN A 214 15.79 -14.30 0.27
N GLY A 215 16.44 -13.27 0.77
CA GLY A 215 17.89 -13.11 0.71
C GLY A 215 18.42 -13.13 -0.72
N THR A 216 19.31 -14.09 -1.03
CA THR A 216 19.87 -14.29 -2.37
C THR A 216 19.43 -15.60 -3.02
N THR A 217 18.41 -16.26 -2.46
CA THR A 217 17.92 -17.55 -2.96
C THR A 217 17.08 -17.31 -4.22
N ASN A 218 17.34 -18.07 -5.27
CA ASN A 218 16.62 -18.02 -6.56
C ASN A 218 16.55 -16.60 -7.15
N VAL A 219 17.68 -15.91 -7.17
CA VAL A 219 17.80 -14.59 -7.78
C VAL A 219 18.12 -14.68 -9.27
N VAL A 220 17.41 -13.91 -10.08
CA VAL A 220 17.78 -13.59 -11.46
C VAL A 220 18.27 -12.16 -11.46
N ASP A 221 19.57 -11.99 -11.42
CA ASP A 221 20.22 -10.68 -11.40
C ASP A 221 20.43 -10.19 -12.83
N LEU A 222 19.81 -9.05 -13.17
CA LEU A 222 19.93 -8.45 -14.49
C LEU A 222 21.12 -7.49 -14.62
N ASP A 223 21.85 -7.21 -13.54
CA ASP A 223 23.02 -6.30 -13.54
C ASP A 223 22.75 -4.97 -14.27
N GLY A 224 21.56 -4.41 -14.09
CA GLY A 224 21.13 -3.19 -14.75
C GLY A 224 20.72 -3.35 -16.22
N ALA A 225 20.47 -4.58 -16.69
CA ALA A 225 19.88 -4.81 -18.02
C ALA A 225 18.36 -4.59 -18.00
N ALA A 226 17.81 -4.42 -19.19
CA ALA A 226 16.36 -4.31 -19.37
C ALA A 226 15.69 -5.65 -19.09
N LEU A 227 14.52 -5.62 -18.44
CA LEU A 227 13.70 -6.79 -18.20
C LEU A 227 13.28 -7.42 -19.54
N THR A 228 13.34 -8.74 -19.59
CA THR A 228 12.89 -9.55 -20.75
C THR A 228 11.83 -10.54 -20.29
N PHE A 229 11.05 -11.10 -21.22
CA PHE A 229 10.10 -12.15 -20.89
C PHE A 229 10.85 -13.43 -20.46
N ASP A 230 12.02 -13.68 -21.07
CA ASP A 230 12.88 -14.81 -20.76
C ASP A 230 13.36 -14.80 -19.30
N SER A 231 13.73 -13.61 -18.77
CA SER A 231 14.12 -13.48 -17.35
C SER A 231 12.95 -13.72 -16.39
N ILE A 232 11.73 -13.45 -16.82
CA ILE A 232 10.51 -13.74 -16.03
C ILE A 232 10.28 -15.26 -15.99
N GLU A 233 10.41 -15.93 -17.13
CA GLU A 233 10.27 -17.39 -17.22
C GLU A 233 11.40 -18.09 -16.43
N GLU A 234 12.62 -17.60 -16.49
CA GLU A 234 13.76 -18.10 -15.73
C GLU A 234 13.50 -18.03 -14.21
N ALA A 235 12.98 -16.91 -13.72
CA ALA A 235 12.61 -16.78 -12.31
C ALA A 235 11.52 -17.79 -11.91
N CYS A 236 10.51 -17.96 -12.76
CA CYS A 236 9.46 -18.96 -12.52
C CYS A 236 10.00 -20.38 -12.58
N GLN A 237 10.94 -20.66 -13.47
CA GLN A 237 11.60 -21.95 -13.59
C GLN A 237 12.43 -22.28 -12.33
N ASN A 238 13.23 -21.34 -11.84
CA ASN A 238 14.03 -21.53 -10.63
C ASN A 238 13.15 -21.92 -9.43
N SER A 239 12.01 -21.24 -9.27
CA SER A 239 11.04 -21.62 -8.22
C SER A 239 10.44 -23.02 -8.45
N PHE A 240 10.09 -23.36 -9.69
CA PHE A 240 9.49 -24.64 -10.04
C PHE A 240 10.47 -25.81 -9.86
N ASP A 241 11.74 -25.62 -10.22
CA ASP A 241 12.78 -26.62 -10.07
C ASP A 241 13.03 -26.99 -8.60
N ASP A 242 12.82 -26.03 -7.70
CA ASP A 242 12.83 -26.21 -6.25
C ASP A 242 11.48 -26.67 -5.66
N SER A 243 10.54 -27.07 -6.51
CA SER A 243 9.20 -27.54 -6.12
C SER A 243 8.25 -26.44 -5.59
N GLY A 244 8.52 -25.17 -5.86
CA GLY A 244 7.63 -24.05 -5.59
C GLY A 244 6.52 -23.94 -6.66
N ASN A 245 5.44 -23.28 -6.28
CA ASN A 245 4.33 -22.98 -7.18
C ASN A 245 3.94 -21.50 -7.04
N VAL A 246 4.49 -20.67 -7.89
CA VAL A 246 4.25 -19.22 -7.85
C VAL A 246 2.78 -18.91 -8.07
N LYS A 247 2.16 -18.25 -7.12
CA LYS A 247 0.75 -17.84 -7.17
C LYS A 247 0.56 -16.33 -7.19
N LEU A 248 1.57 -15.58 -6.79
CA LEU A 248 1.53 -14.14 -6.67
C LEU A 248 2.87 -13.55 -7.06
N ALA A 249 2.86 -12.45 -7.81
CA ALA A 249 4.05 -11.65 -8.01
C ALA A 249 3.82 -10.23 -7.47
N ILE A 250 4.85 -9.69 -6.83
CA ILE A 250 4.88 -8.30 -6.37
C ILE A 250 6.04 -7.57 -7.01
N GLY A 251 5.82 -6.34 -7.43
CA GLY A 251 6.89 -5.57 -8.07
C GLY A 251 6.76 -4.08 -7.81
N SER A 252 7.85 -3.37 -8.05
CA SER A 252 7.81 -1.92 -8.05
C SER A 252 6.93 -1.40 -9.19
N SER A 253 6.32 -0.24 -9.04
CA SER A 253 5.41 0.31 -10.04
C SER A 253 6.08 0.54 -11.40
N SER A 254 7.37 0.88 -11.39
CA SER A 254 8.17 1.04 -12.62
C SER A 254 8.48 -0.30 -13.29
N ALA A 255 8.82 -1.34 -12.52
CA ALA A 255 9.04 -2.68 -13.06
C ALA A 255 7.76 -3.25 -13.70
N ILE A 256 6.61 -3.07 -13.06
CA ILE A 256 5.31 -3.49 -13.62
C ILE A 256 5.00 -2.76 -14.93
N ARG A 257 5.33 -1.47 -15.03
CA ARG A 257 5.19 -0.73 -16.28
C ARG A 257 6.05 -1.35 -17.39
N ASP A 258 7.27 -1.80 -17.07
CA ASP A 258 8.18 -2.39 -18.02
C ASP A 258 7.69 -3.80 -18.43
N VAL A 259 7.21 -4.62 -17.50
CA VAL A 259 6.49 -5.88 -17.80
C VAL A 259 5.31 -5.64 -18.74
N ARG A 260 4.50 -4.61 -18.46
CA ARG A 260 3.35 -4.30 -19.32
C ARG A 260 3.76 -3.92 -20.73
N LYS A 261 4.88 -3.24 -20.93
CA LYS A 261 5.41 -2.95 -22.29
C LYS A 261 5.77 -4.24 -23.02
N ILE A 262 6.47 -5.16 -22.35
CA ILE A 262 6.86 -6.45 -22.93
C ILE A 262 5.61 -7.23 -23.38
N ILE A 263 4.58 -7.30 -22.52
CA ILE A 263 3.33 -7.99 -22.85
C ILE A 263 2.64 -7.35 -24.05
N LEU A 264 2.58 -6.01 -24.13
CA LEU A 264 1.94 -5.29 -25.22
C LEU A 264 2.68 -5.46 -26.54
N ASP A 265 4.01 -5.55 -26.50
CA ASP A 265 4.85 -5.72 -27.67
C ASP A 265 4.82 -7.18 -28.18
N THR A 266 4.75 -8.16 -27.29
CA THR A 266 4.83 -9.58 -27.61
C THR A 266 3.46 -10.22 -27.84
N TYR A 267 2.47 -9.84 -27.07
CA TYR A 267 1.12 -10.41 -27.12
C TYR A 267 0.06 -9.33 -27.34
N ARG A 268 -0.89 -9.57 -28.25
CA ARG A 268 -2.14 -8.82 -28.29
C ARG A 268 -3.02 -9.28 -27.12
N TYR A 269 -2.74 -8.74 -25.96
CA TYR A 269 -3.43 -9.08 -24.73
C TYR A 269 -4.90 -8.64 -24.78
N ASN A 270 -5.81 -9.57 -24.57
CA ASN A 270 -7.22 -9.30 -24.42
C ASN A 270 -7.58 -9.33 -22.91
N PRO A 271 -7.97 -8.20 -22.29
CA PRO A 271 -8.26 -8.15 -20.85
C PRO A 271 -9.38 -9.08 -20.38
N SER A 272 -10.20 -9.58 -21.32
CA SER A 272 -11.30 -10.51 -21.01
C SER A 272 -10.85 -11.95 -20.78
N ASP A 273 -9.61 -12.29 -21.07
CA ASP A 273 -9.09 -13.66 -20.95
C ASP A 273 -8.53 -13.98 -19.55
N VAL A 274 -8.66 -13.04 -18.59
CA VAL A 274 -8.26 -13.28 -17.20
C VAL A 274 -9.25 -14.25 -16.54
N PRO A 275 -8.82 -15.44 -16.09
CA PRO A 275 -9.71 -16.36 -15.41
C PRO A 275 -10.34 -15.73 -14.17
N ALA A 276 -11.66 -15.84 -14.05
CA ALA A 276 -12.38 -15.42 -12.86
C ALA A 276 -11.87 -16.25 -11.67
N GLY A 277 -11.23 -15.62 -10.69
CA GLY A 277 -10.68 -16.29 -9.51
C GLY A 277 -9.16 -16.19 -9.35
N VAL A 278 -8.44 -15.76 -10.40
CA VAL A 278 -6.98 -15.50 -10.29
C VAL A 278 -6.73 -14.18 -9.58
N LEU A 279 -7.64 -13.21 -9.68
CA LEU A 279 -7.52 -11.94 -8.97
C LEU A 279 -8.23 -12.03 -7.63
N PRO A 280 -7.53 -11.78 -6.52
CA PRO A 280 -8.16 -11.61 -5.22
C PRO A 280 -9.17 -10.47 -5.27
N PHE A 281 -10.32 -10.70 -4.65
CA PHE A 281 -11.39 -9.71 -4.59
C PHE A 281 -10.87 -8.39 -4.00
N GLY A 282 -10.96 -7.29 -4.75
CA GLY A 282 -10.56 -5.96 -4.27
C GLY A 282 -9.23 -5.42 -4.77
N VAL A 283 -8.47 -6.17 -5.60
CA VAL A 283 -7.25 -5.65 -6.23
C VAL A 283 -7.58 -5.13 -7.64
N PRO A 284 -7.85 -3.83 -7.81
CA PRO A 284 -8.05 -3.28 -9.14
C PRO A 284 -6.72 -3.22 -9.88
N SER A 285 -6.71 -3.69 -11.11
CA SER A 285 -5.60 -3.55 -12.07
C SER A 285 -4.33 -4.37 -11.79
N ALA A 286 -4.44 -5.61 -11.31
CA ALA A 286 -3.32 -6.53 -11.42
C ALA A 286 -3.05 -6.86 -12.89
N VAL A 287 -1.81 -6.83 -13.29
CA VAL A 287 -1.37 -7.40 -14.58
C VAL A 287 -1.23 -8.90 -14.37
N VAL A 288 -1.84 -9.72 -15.20
CA VAL A 288 -1.69 -11.17 -15.13
C VAL A 288 -0.61 -11.59 -16.13
N LEU A 289 0.39 -12.29 -15.63
CA LEU A 289 1.44 -12.91 -16.40
C LEU A 289 1.05 -14.37 -16.67
N TRP A 290 1.14 -14.77 -17.92
CA TRP A 290 1.03 -16.18 -18.32
C TRP A 290 2.45 -16.74 -18.39
N THR A 291 2.81 -17.54 -17.41
CA THR A 291 4.12 -18.16 -17.28
C THR A 291 3.99 -19.68 -17.36
N MET A 292 5.11 -20.40 -17.42
CA MET A 292 5.13 -21.85 -17.41
C MET A 292 4.39 -22.46 -16.20
N VAL A 293 4.33 -21.75 -15.08
CA VAL A 293 3.63 -22.19 -13.84
C VAL A 293 2.13 -21.90 -13.91
N GLY A 294 1.70 -21.05 -14.85
CA GLY A 294 0.30 -20.66 -15.03
C GLY A 294 0.08 -19.15 -15.01
N ALA A 295 -1.12 -18.74 -14.64
CA ALA A 295 -1.50 -17.33 -14.57
C ALA A 295 -1.11 -16.72 -13.24
N VAL A 296 -0.12 -15.83 -13.22
CA VAL A 296 0.40 -15.18 -12.02
C VAL A 296 -0.04 -13.70 -12.00
N PRO A 297 -0.85 -13.27 -11.03
CA PRO A 297 -1.20 -11.87 -10.86
C PRO A 297 -0.01 -11.08 -10.32
N LEU A 298 0.32 -9.97 -10.98
CA LEU A 298 1.40 -9.05 -10.61
C LEU A 298 0.82 -7.81 -9.94
N ILE A 299 1.18 -7.58 -8.68
CA ILE A 299 0.64 -6.51 -7.85
C ILE A 299 1.69 -5.43 -7.61
N PRO A 300 1.34 -4.14 -7.81
CA PRO A 300 2.25 -3.05 -7.52
C PRO A 300 2.41 -2.82 -6.01
N SER A 301 3.64 -2.85 -5.52
CA SER A 301 3.99 -2.40 -4.18
C SER A 301 4.58 -0.99 -4.24
N GLN A 302 4.15 -0.14 -3.29
CA GLN A 302 4.70 1.22 -3.12
C GLN A 302 5.95 1.24 -2.23
N TYR A 303 6.32 0.10 -1.67
CA TYR A 303 7.45 -0.04 -0.75
C TYR A 303 8.71 -0.62 -1.42
N LEU A 304 8.59 -1.12 -2.64
CA LEU A 304 9.75 -1.53 -3.45
C LEU A 304 10.36 -0.34 -4.19
N SER A 305 11.66 -0.40 -4.43
CA SER A 305 12.41 0.67 -5.12
C SER A 305 11.97 0.83 -6.57
N ASN A 306 11.77 2.09 -6.98
CA ASN A 306 11.49 2.48 -8.36
C ASN A 306 12.74 3.01 -9.09
N THR A 307 13.89 2.99 -8.41
CA THR A 307 15.15 3.49 -8.98
C THR A 307 15.63 2.54 -10.08
N SER A 308 15.99 3.09 -11.22
CA SER A 308 16.60 2.33 -12.32
C SER A 308 17.87 1.61 -11.84
N GLY A 309 18.02 0.33 -12.17
CA GLY A 309 19.11 -0.51 -11.68
C GLY A 309 18.95 -1.04 -10.25
N ALA A 310 17.79 -0.78 -9.61
CA ALA A 310 17.45 -1.30 -8.28
C ALA A 310 15.95 -1.64 -8.18
N LYS A 311 15.28 -1.84 -9.31
CA LYS A 311 13.91 -2.31 -9.34
C LYS A 311 13.89 -3.81 -9.15
N GLN A 312 12.87 -4.30 -8.44
CA GLN A 312 12.73 -5.71 -8.10
C GLN A 312 11.33 -6.23 -8.39
N ILE A 313 11.26 -7.51 -8.71
CA ILE A 313 10.01 -8.26 -8.84
C ILE A 313 10.19 -9.57 -8.07
N TYR A 314 9.30 -9.84 -7.12
CA TYR A 314 9.27 -11.08 -6.33
C TYR A 314 8.12 -11.96 -6.81
N PHE A 315 8.42 -13.22 -7.05
CA PHE A 315 7.49 -14.28 -7.40
C PHE A 315 7.32 -15.18 -6.19
N LEU A 316 6.12 -15.22 -5.64
CA LEU A 316 5.85 -15.77 -4.32
C LEU A 316 4.89 -16.97 -4.40
N ASP A 317 5.23 -18.01 -3.68
CA ASP A 317 4.31 -19.08 -3.35
C ASP A 317 3.61 -18.76 -2.01
N THR A 318 2.37 -18.31 -2.11
CA THR A 318 1.59 -17.87 -0.94
C THR A 318 1.16 -19.01 0.00
N ASP A 319 1.34 -20.27 -0.37
CA ASP A 319 1.01 -21.40 0.51
C ASP A 319 2.05 -21.57 1.63
N TYR A 320 3.28 -21.09 1.40
CA TYR A 320 4.38 -21.20 2.33
C TYR A 320 4.77 -19.87 2.99
N ILE A 321 4.01 -18.81 2.69
CA ILE A 321 4.15 -17.51 3.33
C ILE A 321 2.91 -17.23 4.16
N GLU A 322 3.09 -17.01 5.46
CA GLU A 322 1.97 -16.76 6.36
C GLU A 322 2.30 -15.70 7.41
N MET A 323 1.29 -14.95 7.79
CA MET A 323 1.37 -14.03 8.90
C MET A 323 0.93 -14.74 10.18
N ARG A 324 1.86 -14.95 11.11
CA ARG A 324 1.58 -15.54 12.43
C ARG A 324 1.15 -14.43 13.39
N VAL A 325 -0.09 -14.50 13.83
CA VAL A 325 -0.73 -13.49 14.67
C VAL A 325 -0.99 -14.07 16.06
N LEU A 326 -0.33 -13.52 17.09
CA LEU A 326 -0.61 -13.84 18.48
C LEU A 326 -1.83 -13.06 18.99
N GLN A 327 -1.90 -11.78 18.63
CA GLN A 327 -3.02 -10.91 18.94
C GLN A 327 -3.26 -9.96 17.77
N ASP A 328 -4.48 -9.97 17.27
CA ASP A 328 -4.90 -9.04 16.21
C ASP A 328 -5.06 -7.62 16.77
N THR A 329 -5.27 -6.66 15.87
CA THR A 329 -5.37 -5.25 16.22
C THR A 329 -6.39 -5.01 17.33
N THR A 330 -5.91 -4.55 18.47
CA THR A 330 -6.72 -4.27 19.65
C THR A 330 -6.59 -2.80 20.03
N TYR A 331 -7.71 -2.18 20.34
CA TYR A 331 -7.78 -0.84 20.90
C TYR A 331 -7.71 -0.87 22.40
N GLU A 332 -6.82 -0.06 22.99
CA GLU A 332 -6.76 0.15 24.44
C GLU A 332 -6.70 1.64 24.77
N ALA A 333 -7.55 2.07 25.69
CA ALA A 333 -7.53 3.42 26.22
C ALA A 333 -6.44 3.55 27.29
N MET A 334 -5.66 4.62 27.21
CA MET A 334 -4.64 4.94 28.22
C MET A 334 -5.22 5.81 29.32
N GLY A 335 -4.67 5.68 30.53
CA GLY A 335 -5.04 6.53 31.66
C GLY A 335 -4.83 8.03 31.36
N LYS A 336 -5.73 8.86 31.85
CA LYS A 336 -5.64 10.32 31.70
C LYS A 336 -4.62 10.88 32.69
N THR A 337 -3.68 11.66 32.17
CA THR A 337 -2.72 12.45 32.95
C THR A 337 -3.00 13.96 32.85
N ASN A 338 -3.77 14.38 31.87
CA ASN A 338 -4.15 15.75 31.56
C ASN A 338 -5.52 15.75 30.85
N ASP A 339 -6.05 16.91 30.47
CA ASP A 339 -7.29 17.02 29.70
C ASP A 339 -7.08 16.57 28.24
N SER A 340 -6.76 15.29 28.08
CA SER A 340 -6.66 14.62 26.79
C SER A 340 -6.93 13.14 26.94
N ASP A 341 -7.65 12.57 25.97
CA ASP A 341 -7.85 11.15 25.85
C ASP A 341 -6.74 10.58 24.95
N LYS A 342 -6.02 9.61 25.48
CA LYS A 342 -4.97 8.86 24.76
C LYS A 342 -5.42 7.43 24.59
N PHE A 343 -5.04 6.85 23.47
CA PHE A 343 -5.26 5.44 23.19
C PHE A 343 -4.06 4.90 22.40
N PHE A 344 -3.93 3.60 22.40
CA PHE A 344 -3.05 2.93 21.46
C PHE A 344 -3.77 1.75 20.81
N LEU A 345 -3.40 1.53 19.56
CA LEU A 345 -3.70 0.32 18.81
C LEU A 345 -2.46 -0.56 18.89
N LYS A 346 -2.64 -1.82 19.22
CA LYS A 346 -1.54 -2.79 19.31
C LYS A 346 -1.84 -4.04 18.53
N GLN A 347 -0.78 -4.69 18.05
CA GLN A 347 -0.83 -5.91 17.27
C GLN A 347 0.45 -6.71 17.53
N TYR A 348 0.33 -8.02 17.72
CA TYR A 348 1.48 -8.91 17.90
C TYR A 348 1.51 -9.90 16.76
N GLN A 349 2.56 -9.84 15.95
CA GLN A 349 2.67 -10.69 14.76
C GLN A 349 4.10 -10.82 14.26
N CYS A 350 4.32 -11.78 13.37
CA CYS A 350 5.53 -11.90 12.56
C CYS A 350 5.18 -12.52 11.20
N LEU A 351 6.02 -12.26 10.21
CA LEU A 351 5.97 -12.92 8.91
C LEU A 351 6.82 -14.19 8.96
N VAL A 352 6.27 -15.28 8.47
CA VAL A 352 6.97 -16.57 8.32
C VAL A 352 6.97 -16.93 6.84
N MET A 353 8.16 -17.18 6.30
CA MET A 353 8.40 -17.79 5.00
C MET A 353 9.07 -19.13 5.26
N LYS A 354 8.34 -20.22 5.04
CA LYS A 354 8.80 -21.57 5.44
C LYS A 354 9.99 -22.01 4.63
N ASN A 355 9.99 -21.80 3.31
CA ASN A 355 11.12 -22.12 2.47
C ASN A 355 11.37 -21.02 1.43
N PRO A 356 12.48 -20.29 1.50
CA PRO A 356 12.82 -19.26 0.51
C PRO A 356 13.02 -19.81 -0.91
N ALA A 357 13.43 -21.07 -1.07
CA ALA A 357 13.68 -21.67 -2.39
C ALA A 357 12.40 -21.86 -3.22
N PHE A 358 11.22 -21.90 -2.58
CA PHE A 358 9.95 -21.98 -3.30
C PHE A 358 9.53 -20.66 -3.96
N ASN A 359 10.26 -19.60 -3.67
CA ASN A 359 10.06 -18.30 -4.25
C ASN A 359 11.25 -17.95 -5.14
N ALA A 360 11.07 -16.96 -6.01
CA ALA A 360 12.13 -16.42 -6.84
C ALA A 360 12.00 -14.90 -6.94
N PHE A 361 13.06 -14.22 -7.33
CA PHE A 361 12.97 -12.79 -7.60
C PHE A 361 13.94 -12.35 -8.69
N ILE A 362 13.57 -11.25 -9.34
CA ILE A 362 14.41 -10.57 -10.32
C ILE A 362 14.91 -9.30 -9.66
N ASP A 363 16.21 -9.09 -9.71
CA ASP A 363 16.88 -7.92 -9.12
C ASP A 363 17.56 -7.06 -10.19
N ASN A 364 17.93 -5.84 -9.79
CA ASN A 364 18.74 -4.92 -10.60
C ASN A 364 18.16 -4.61 -11.99
N ILE A 365 16.83 -4.50 -12.13
CA ILE A 365 16.16 -4.15 -13.39
C ILE A 365 16.44 -2.68 -13.72
N LEU A 366 16.79 -2.39 -15.01
CA LEU A 366 17.07 -1.06 -15.54
C LEU A 366 15.90 -0.05 -15.36
#